data_236514189143758e1ebab4ded6e1c1e8
#
_entry.id   236514189143758e1ebab4ded6e1c1e8
#
_cell.length_a   1.000
_cell.length_b   1.000
_cell.length_c   1.000
_cell.angle_alpha   90.00
_cell.angle_beta   90.00
_cell.angle_gamma   90.00
#
_symmetry.space_group_name_H-M   'P 1'
#
loop_
_entity.id
_entity.type
_entity.pdbx_description
1 polymer ?
#
loop_
_entity_poly.entity_id
_entity_poly.type
_entity_poly.pdbx_seq_one_letter_code
_entity_poly.pdbx_strand_id
1 'polypeptide(L)'
;MEEGHNKLVEEVLRRLEENNLFVKPEKCRWKVREVEFLGVVIRPKGVEIQKEKVDGVLNWPAPRNVKEVQKFLGLANYYRRFIKDFAKIAALLHLLVRKEEKWRWGEEQKEVFGKLKEKFTTEPVLAIPDLDRKMRVEADSSDYATGGVLSMKCEDGK
;
A
#
# COMPACT_ATOMS: atom_id res chain seq x y z
N MET A 1 22.78 16.63 7.76
CA MET A 1 21.56 15.78 7.76
C MET A 1 20.95 15.62 9.16
N GLU A 2 21.70 15.31 10.21
CA GLU A 2 21.13 15.18 11.57
C GLU A 2 20.57 16.48 12.17
N GLU A 3 21.24 17.62 11.99
CA GLU A 3 20.70 18.91 12.47
C GLU A 3 19.37 19.29 11.84
N GLY A 4 19.20 19.03 10.54
CA GLY A 4 17.93 19.28 9.85
C GLY A 4 16.79 18.40 10.39
N HIS A 5 17.10 17.13 10.68
CA HIS A 5 16.11 16.22 11.28
C HIS A 5 15.70 16.67 12.69
N ASN A 6 16.68 17.04 13.53
CA ASN A 6 16.38 17.52 14.88
C ASN A 6 15.48 18.77 14.87
N LYS A 7 15.79 19.75 14.01
CA LYS A 7 14.95 20.96 13.85
C LYS A 7 13.52 20.63 13.41
N LEU A 8 13.35 19.66 12.51
CA LEU A 8 12.02 19.19 12.09
C LEU A 8 11.26 18.52 13.25
N VAL A 9 11.92 17.70 14.04
CA VAL A 9 11.32 17.04 15.20
C VAL A 9 10.90 18.07 16.24
N GLU A 10 11.77 19.05 16.57
CA GLU A 10 11.45 20.15 17.48
C GLU A 10 10.25 20.96 17.01
N GLU A 11 10.20 21.30 15.72
CA GLU A 11 9.07 22.03 15.12
C GLU A 11 7.75 21.23 15.20
N VAL A 12 7.80 19.91 14.93
CA VAL A 12 6.61 19.05 15.06
C VAL A 12 6.12 19.00 16.50
N LEU A 13 7.04 18.81 17.47
CA LEU A 13 6.68 18.75 18.88
C LEU A 13 6.10 20.10 19.38
N ARG A 14 6.68 21.20 18.97
CA ARG A 14 6.18 22.55 19.28
C ARG A 14 4.75 22.73 18.75
N ARG A 15 4.48 22.36 17.50
CA ARG A 15 3.12 22.44 16.93
C ARG A 15 2.11 21.55 17.64
N LEU A 16 2.53 20.37 18.07
CA LEU A 16 1.67 19.47 18.85
C LEU A 16 1.32 20.10 20.19
N GLU A 17 2.31 20.66 20.89
CA GLU A 17 2.12 21.34 22.18
C GLU A 17 1.18 22.56 22.06
N GLU A 18 1.39 23.42 21.05
CA GLU A 18 0.54 24.57 20.78
C GLU A 18 -0.93 24.22 20.50
N ASN A 19 -1.18 23.02 20.00
CA ASN A 19 -2.53 22.51 19.73
C ASN A 19 -3.06 21.56 20.83
N ASN A 20 -2.40 21.51 21.99
CA ASN A 20 -2.75 20.62 23.11
C ASN A 20 -2.79 19.13 22.74
N LEU A 21 -1.93 18.71 21.82
CA LEU A 21 -1.76 17.31 21.41
C LEU A 21 -0.54 16.73 22.12
N PHE A 22 -0.76 15.75 22.98
CA PHE A 22 0.30 15.16 23.79
C PHE A 22 0.80 13.85 23.19
N VAL A 23 2.11 13.70 23.11
CA VAL A 23 2.78 12.46 22.69
C VAL A 23 3.09 11.58 23.91
N LYS A 24 3.11 10.27 23.72
CA LYS A 24 3.59 9.31 24.72
C LYS A 24 5.05 9.01 24.46
N PRO A 25 6.00 9.50 25.26
CA PRO A 25 7.44 9.35 25.02
C PRO A 25 7.85 7.88 24.89
N GLU A 26 7.25 6.99 25.68
CA GLU A 26 7.51 5.56 25.66
C GLU A 26 7.11 4.84 24.36
N LYS A 27 6.26 5.49 23.54
CA LYS A 27 5.87 5.01 22.20
C LYS A 27 6.67 5.66 21.09
N CYS A 28 7.47 6.67 21.39
CA CYS A 28 8.29 7.37 20.42
C CYS A 28 9.59 6.61 20.17
N ARG A 29 9.96 6.45 18.92
CA ARG A 29 11.27 5.93 18.50
C ARG A 29 12.03 7.04 17.80
N TRP A 30 13.11 7.47 18.41
CA TRP A 30 13.92 8.60 17.93
C TRP A 30 15.11 8.12 17.12
N LYS A 31 15.43 8.83 16.03
CA LYS A 31 16.64 8.60 15.19
C LYS A 31 16.78 7.17 14.68
N VAL A 32 15.66 6.49 14.44
CA VAL A 32 15.68 5.15 13.85
C VAL A 32 15.80 5.22 12.33
N ARG A 33 16.47 4.23 11.73
CA ARG A 33 16.58 4.09 10.28
C ARG A 33 15.43 3.29 9.67
N GLU A 34 14.69 2.61 10.51
CA GLU A 34 13.57 1.78 10.11
C GLU A 34 12.43 1.99 11.10
N VAL A 35 11.23 2.18 10.57
CA VAL A 35 10.03 2.33 11.38
C VAL A 35 8.85 1.59 10.75
N GLU A 36 8.14 0.85 11.57
CA GLU A 36 6.86 0.26 11.21
C GLU A 36 5.75 1.28 11.39
N PHE A 37 4.97 1.49 10.33
CA PHE A 37 3.87 2.43 10.34
C PHE A 37 2.71 1.95 9.49
N LEU A 38 1.53 1.80 10.08
CA LEU A 38 0.29 1.41 9.39
C LEU A 38 0.44 0.17 8.49
N GLY A 39 1.15 -0.86 8.95
CA GLY A 39 1.29 -2.11 8.22
C GLY A 39 2.37 -2.11 7.13
N VAL A 40 3.17 -1.06 7.06
CA VAL A 40 4.34 -0.98 6.20
C VAL A 40 5.60 -0.71 7.02
N VAL A 41 6.75 -1.03 6.44
CA VAL A 41 8.07 -0.71 6.97
C VAL A 41 8.67 0.39 6.12
N ILE A 42 8.99 1.51 6.74
CA ILE A 42 9.62 2.66 6.08
C ILE A 42 11.11 2.57 6.34
N ARG A 43 11.93 2.57 5.27
CA ARG A 43 13.38 2.54 5.28
C ARG A 43 13.95 3.67 4.41
N PRO A 44 15.24 4.02 4.53
CA PRO A 44 15.85 5.03 3.65
C PRO A 44 15.74 4.71 2.15
N LYS A 45 15.67 3.42 1.80
CA LYS A 45 15.56 2.95 0.41
C LYS A 45 14.12 2.89 -0.11
N GLY A 46 13.12 3.06 0.75
CA GLY A 46 11.71 2.99 0.33
C GLY A 46 10.79 2.42 1.38
N VAL A 47 9.60 2.03 0.94
CA VAL A 47 8.49 1.53 1.75
C VAL A 47 8.15 0.12 1.31
N GLU A 48 8.08 -0.81 2.24
CA GLU A 48 7.76 -2.23 2.03
C GLU A 48 6.51 -2.63 2.85
N ILE A 49 5.82 -3.67 2.45
CA ILE A 49 4.76 -4.27 3.27
C ILE A 49 5.41 -5.03 4.43
N GLN A 50 4.85 -4.92 5.64
CA GLN A 50 5.31 -5.72 6.79
C GLN A 50 5.20 -7.21 6.48
N LYS A 51 6.23 -7.98 6.85
CA LYS A 51 6.30 -9.42 6.59
C LYS A 51 5.09 -10.18 7.15
N GLU A 52 4.66 -9.86 8.36
CA GLU A 52 3.49 -10.49 9.00
C GLU A 52 2.21 -10.27 8.19
N LYS A 53 2.10 -9.13 7.49
CA LYS A 53 0.96 -8.85 6.60
C LYS A 53 1.04 -9.66 5.32
N VAL A 54 2.23 -9.80 4.75
CA VAL A 54 2.48 -10.67 3.58
C VAL A 54 2.15 -12.12 3.94
N ASP A 55 2.66 -12.63 5.05
CA ASP A 55 2.41 -13.99 5.53
C ASP A 55 0.91 -14.21 5.81
N GLY A 56 0.24 -13.21 6.40
CA GLY A 56 -1.21 -13.25 6.61
C GLY A 56 -2.00 -13.36 5.31
N VAL A 57 -1.58 -12.67 4.24
CA VAL A 57 -2.20 -12.77 2.91
C VAL A 57 -1.91 -14.12 2.29
N LEU A 58 -0.69 -14.60 2.35
CA LEU A 58 -0.31 -15.92 1.80
C LEU A 58 -1.13 -17.05 2.40
N ASN A 59 -1.34 -17.01 3.72
CA ASN A 59 -2.10 -18.01 4.45
C ASN A 59 -3.62 -17.73 4.44
N TRP A 60 -4.10 -16.71 3.73
CA TRP A 60 -5.52 -16.40 3.66
C TRP A 60 -6.31 -17.53 3.02
N PRO A 61 -7.33 -18.06 3.69
CA PRO A 61 -8.12 -19.17 3.15
C PRO A 61 -8.94 -18.72 1.93
N ALA A 62 -9.26 -19.68 1.06
CA ALA A 62 -10.15 -19.43 -0.06
C ALA A 62 -11.52 -18.93 0.44
N PRO A 63 -12.05 -17.83 -0.11
CA PRO A 63 -13.34 -17.30 0.28
C PRO A 63 -14.49 -18.25 0.01
N ARG A 64 -15.44 -18.35 0.94
CA ARG A 64 -16.63 -19.21 0.86
C ARG A 64 -17.91 -18.42 0.55
N ASN A 65 -17.85 -17.11 0.61
CA ASN A 65 -18.98 -16.22 0.38
C ASN A 65 -18.50 -14.80 -0.01
N VAL A 66 -19.45 -13.97 -0.44
CA VAL A 66 -19.20 -12.58 -0.86
C VAL A 66 -18.51 -11.75 0.24
N LYS A 67 -18.92 -11.91 1.51
CA LYS A 67 -18.33 -11.14 2.61
C LYS A 67 -16.85 -11.45 2.81
N GLU A 68 -16.43 -12.69 2.60
CA GLU A 68 -15.03 -13.09 2.70
C GLU A 68 -14.20 -12.55 1.53
N VAL A 69 -14.77 -12.49 0.31
CA VAL A 69 -14.15 -11.79 -0.82
C VAL A 69 -14.01 -10.30 -0.52
N GLN A 70 -15.04 -9.65 0.04
CA GLN A 70 -14.97 -8.23 0.42
C GLN A 70 -13.87 -7.96 1.46
N LYS A 71 -13.72 -8.83 2.47
CA LYS A 71 -12.65 -8.70 3.46
C LYS A 71 -11.26 -8.80 2.82
N PHE A 72 -11.06 -9.77 1.94
CA PHE A 72 -9.81 -9.94 1.21
C PHE A 72 -9.52 -8.75 0.30
N LEU A 73 -10.50 -8.33 -0.50
CA LEU A 73 -10.36 -7.16 -1.39
C LEU A 73 -10.11 -5.87 -0.60
N GLY A 74 -10.71 -5.70 0.57
CA GLY A 74 -10.46 -4.55 1.45
C GLY A 74 -8.99 -4.49 1.86
N LEU A 75 -8.41 -5.60 2.29
CA LEU A 75 -6.99 -5.68 2.62
C LEU A 75 -6.12 -5.48 1.38
N ALA A 76 -6.43 -6.18 0.28
CA ALA A 76 -5.69 -6.09 -0.96
C ALA A 76 -5.69 -4.66 -1.53
N ASN A 77 -6.84 -3.97 -1.47
CA ASN A 77 -6.97 -2.59 -1.90
C ASN A 77 -6.16 -1.60 -1.05
N TYR A 78 -5.98 -1.87 0.24
CA TYR A 78 -5.11 -1.06 1.10
C TYR A 78 -3.65 -1.08 0.61
N TYR A 79 -3.18 -2.23 0.14
CA TYR A 79 -1.84 -2.43 -0.39
C TYR A 79 -1.75 -2.33 -1.93
N ARG A 80 -2.82 -1.92 -2.63
CA ARG A 80 -2.89 -1.91 -4.10
C ARG A 80 -1.75 -1.16 -4.78
N ARG A 81 -1.21 -0.14 -4.12
CA ARG A 81 -0.07 0.66 -4.62
C ARG A 81 1.22 -0.14 -4.78
N PHE A 82 1.33 -1.26 -4.06
CA PHE A 82 2.46 -2.19 -4.17
C PHE A 82 2.24 -3.24 -5.28
N ILE A 83 1.06 -3.33 -5.86
CA ILE A 83 0.68 -4.39 -6.80
C ILE A 83 0.45 -3.79 -8.19
N LYS A 84 1.39 -4.07 -9.10
CA LYS A 84 1.24 -3.66 -10.49
C LYS A 84 -0.01 -4.29 -11.12
N ASP A 85 -0.74 -3.49 -11.89
CA ASP A 85 -1.98 -3.90 -12.56
C ASP A 85 -3.09 -4.44 -11.63
N PHE A 86 -3.09 -4.03 -10.34
CA PHE A 86 -4.05 -4.48 -9.33
C PHE A 86 -5.49 -4.47 -9.84
N ALA A 87 -5.93 -3.37 -10.44
CA ALA A 87 -7.30 -3.21 -10.91
C ALA A 87 -7.69 -4.27 -11.96
N LYS A 88 -6.78 -4.58 -12.89
CA LYS A 88 -6.98 -5.61 -13.92
C LYS A 88 -7.06 -7.00 -13.30
N ILE A 89 -6.12 -7.31 -12.38
CA ILE A 89 -6.07 -8.61 -11.71
C ILE A 89 -7.31 -8.80 -10.83
N ALA A 90 -7.69 -7.80 -10.03
CA ALA A 90 -8.79 -7.89 -9.09
C ALA A 90 -10.19 -7.79 -9.73
N ALA A 91 -10.30 -7.42 -11.01
CA ALA A 91 -11.56 -7.14 -11.67
C ALA A 91 -12.61 -8.27 -11.51
N LEU A 92 -12.20 -9.52 -11.71
CA LEU A 92 -13.08 -10.67 -11.58
C LEU A 92 -13.63 -10.86 -10.15
N LEU A 93 -12.80 -10.63 -9.14
CA LEU A 93 -13.24 -10.68 -7.73
C LEU A 93 -14.15 -9.50 -7.38
N HIS A 94 -13.92 -8.33 -7.98
CA HIS A 94 -14.82 -7.19 -7.82
C HIS A 94 -16.20 -7.42 -8.44
N LEU A 95 -16.31 -8.19 -9.52
CA LEU A 95 -17.60 -8.60 -10.08
C LEU A 95 -18.40 -9.43 -9.07
N LEU A 96 -17.77 -10.38 -8.37
CA LEU A 96 -18.44 -11.23 -7.39
C LEU A 96 -19.06 -10.49 -6.20
N VAL A 97 -18.64 -9.26 -5.91
CA VAL A 97 -19.15 -8.48 -4.77
C VAL A 97 -20.26 -7.52 -5.17
N ARG A 98 -20.69 -7.49 -6.46
CA ARG A 98 -21.84 -6.72 -6.93
C ARG A 98 -23.13 -7.33 -6.41
N LYS A 99 -24.12 -6.48 -6.12
CA LYS A 99 -25.41 -6.90 -5.54
C LYS A 99 -26.20 -7.87 -6.42
N GLU A 100 -26.06 -7.77 -7.73
CA GLU A 100 -26.85 -8.52 -8.72
C GLU A 100 -26.17 -9.83 -9.14
N GLU A 101 -24.90 -10.05 -8.74
CA GLU A 101 -24.18 -11.23 -9.12
C GLU A 101 -24.45 -12.40 -8.17
N LYS A 102 -24.71 -13.58 -8.77
CA LYS A 102 -24.83 -14.82 -8.01
C LYS A 102 -23.45 -15.28 -7.56
N TRP A 103 -23.35 -15.70 -6.32
CA TRP A 103 -22.12 -16.29 -5.81
C TRP A 103 -21.66 -17.48 -6.66
N ARG A 104 -20.47 -17.38 -7.24
CA ARG A 104 -19.84 -18.45 -7.99
C ARG A 104 -18.33 -18.42 -7.74
N TRP A 105 -17.82 -19.46 -7.11
CA TRP A 105 -16.40 -19.61 -6.82
C TRP A 105 -15.83 -20.79 -7.64
N GLY A 106 -15.37 -20.52 -8.86
CA GLY A 106 -14.82 -21.48 -9.81
C GLY A 106 -13.29 -21.37 -9.94
N GLU A 107 -12.75 -22.03 -10.94
CA GLU A 107 -11.29 -22.06 -11.18
C GLU A 107 -10.72 -20.68 -11.54
N GLU A 108 -11.44 -19.88 -12.33
CA GLU A 108 -11.02 -18.52 -12.69
C GLU A 108 -10.86 -17.62 -11.44
N GLN A 109 -11.80 -17.70 -10.50
CA GLN A 109 -11.75 -16.94 -9.26
C GLN A 109 -10.60 -17.41 -8.36
N LYS A 110 -10.37 -18.70 -8.29
CA LYS A 110 -9.24 -19.29 -7.54
C LYS A 110 -7.90 -18.84 -8.14
N GLU A 111 -7.78 -18.85 -9.47
CA GLU A 111 -6.58 -18.40 -10.17
C GLU A 111 -6.28 -16.92 -9.87
N VAL A 112 -7.29 -16.04 -10.01
CA VAL A 112 -7.15 -14.61 -9.72
C VAL A 112 -6.79 -14.37 -8.26
N PHE A 113 -7.44 -15.08 -7.35
CA PHE A 113 -7.14 -15.01 -5.92
C PHE A 113 -5.70 -15.46 -5.63
N GLY A 114 -5.24 -16.55 -6.25
CA GLY A 114 -3.86 -17.02 -6.16
C GLY A 114 -2.85 -16.02 -6.72
N LYS A 115 -3.12 -15.45 -7.89
CA LYS A 115 -2.29 -14.40 -8.51
C LYS A 115 -2.16 -13.17 -7.62
N LEU A 116 -3.26 -12.71 -7.01
CA LEU A 116 -3.19 -11.58 -6.08
C LEU A 116 -2.31 -11.93 -4.86
N LYS A 117 -2.46 -13.11 -4.26
CA LYS A 117 -1.62 -13.55 -3.15
C LYS A 117 -0.14 -13.59 -3.53
N GLU A 118 0.19 -14.14 -4.69
CA GLU A 118 1.57 -14.18 -5.21
C GLU A 118 2.14 -12.78 -5.38
N LYS A 119 1.35 -11.84 -5.91
CA LYS A 119 1.77 -10.45 -6.09
C LYS A 119 2.17 -9.76 -4.80
N PHE A 120 1.58 -10.11 -3.66
CA PHE A 120 2.00 -9.59 -2.36
C PHE A 120 3.42 -10.02 -1.95
N THR A 121 3.92 -11.12 -2.49
CA THR A 121 5.26 -11.64 -2.16
C THR A 121 6.35 -11.18 -3.11
N THR A 122 5.97 -10.81 -4.33
CA THR A 122 6.93 -10.49 -5.40
C THR A 122 7.10 -8.99 -5.64
N GLU A 123 6.35 -8.17 -4.90
CA GLU A 123 6.24 -6.74 -5.22
C GLU A 123 7.41 -5.90 -4.71
N PRO A 124 7.75 -4.88 -5.50
CA PRO A 124 8.93 -4.05 -5.24
C PRO A 124 8.75 -3.13 -4.03
N VAL A 125 9.87 -2.76 -3.45
CA VAL A 125 9.96 -1.64 -2.54
C VAL A 125 9.51 -0.38 -3.27
N LEU A 126 8.49 0.31 -2.74
CA LEU A 126 8.09 1.60 -3.29
C LEU A 126 9.15 2.64 -2.94
N ALA A 127 9.68 3.30 -3.96
CA ALA A 127 10.61 4.40 -3.76
C ALA A 127 9.92 5.56 -3.03
N ILE A 128 10.64 6.21 -2.12
CA ILE A 128 10.19 7.46 -1.50
C ILE A 128 10.35 8.56 -2.56
N PRO A 129 9.28 9.30 -2.91
CA PRO A 129 9.37 10.35 -3.92
C PRO A 129 10.37 11.43 -3.48
N ASP A 130 11.29 11.76 -4.36
CA ASP A 130 12.17 12.91 -4.22
C ASP A 130 11.59 14.05 -5.06
N LEU A 131 11.03 15.05 -4.41
CA LEU A 131 10.33 16.18 -5.07
C LEU A 131 11.27 17.07 -5.87
N ASP A 132 12.58 17.00 -5.64
CA ASP A 132 13.59 17.75 -6.38
C ASP A 132 13.99 17.07 -7.71
N ARG A 133 13.53 15.83 -7.92
CA ARG A 133 13.78 15.10 -9.17
C ARG A 133 12.71 15.35 -10.22
N LYS A 134 13.10 15.14 -11.49
CA LYS A 134 12.13 15.16 -12.59
C LYS A 134 11.14 14.02 -12.45
N MET A 135 9.87 14.38 -12.45
CA MET A 135 8.75 13.45 -12.38
C MET A 135 8.00 13.43 -13.70
N ARG A 136 7.34 12.30 -13.98
CA ARG A 136 6.43 12.14 -15.10
C ARG A 136 5.04 11.83 -14.56
N VAL A 137 4.06 12.57 -15.02
CA VAL A 137 2.65 12.28 -14.77
C VAL A 137 2.11 11.56 -16.00
N GLU A 138 1.56 10.38 -15.78
CA GLU A 138 0.80 9.65 -16.79
C GLU A 138 -0.66 9.69 -16.37
N ALA A 139 -1.52 10.17 -17.23
CA ALA A 139 -2.96 10.22 -16.98
C ALA A 139 -3.69 9.45 -18.07
N ASP A 140 -4.67 8.67 -17.66
CA ASP A 140 -5.58 7.95 -18.54
C ASP A 140 -7.00 8.20 -18.05
N SER A 141 -7.92 8.33 -19.00
CA SER A 141 -9.33 8.59 -18.70
C SER A 141 -10.24 7.80 -19.62
N SER A 142 -11.35 7.33 -19.06
CA SER A 142 -12.45 6.70 -19.77
C SER A 142 -13.72 7.47 -19.47
N ASP A 143 -14.84 7.09 -20.10
CA ASP A 143 -16.15 7.67 -19.84
C ASP A 143 -16.61 7.51 -18.37
N TYR A 144 -15.93 6.66 -17.59
CA TYR A 144 -16.34 6.32 -16.23
C TYR A 144 -15.34 6.73 -15.15
N ALA A 145 -14.09 6.92 -15.49
CA ALA A 145 -13.05 7.22 -14.50
C ALA A 145 -11.81 7.86 -15.14
N THR A 146 -11.15 8.69 -14.35
CA THR A 146 -9.82 9.21 -14.67
C THR A 146 -8.82 8.66 -13.65
N GLY A 147 -7.71 8.16 -14.12
CA GLY A 147 -6.59 7.68 -13.31
C GLY A 147 -5.32 8.46 -13.62
N GLY A 148 -4.47 8.62 -12.63
CA GLY A 148 -3.16 9.23 -12.81
C GLY A 148 -2.07 8.49 -12.04
N VAL A 149 -0.89 8.41 -12.63
CA VAL A 149 0.31 7.83 -12.01
C VAL A 149 1.40 8.89 -12.04
N LEU A 150 1.99 9.12 -10.88
CA LEU A 150 3.21 9.92 -10.77
C LEU A 150 4.40 8.96 -10.71
N SER A 151 5.30 9.08 -11.66
CA SER A 151 6.52 8.27 -11.77
C SER A 151 7.75 9.13 -11.61
N MET A 152 8.78 8.59 -10.98
CA MET A 152 10.08 9.21 -10.83
C MET A 152 11.14 8.29 -11.42
N LYS A 153 12.08 8.85 -12.19
CA LYS A 153 13.19 8.06 -12.73
C LYS A 153 14.18 7.75 -11.62
N CYS A 154 14.36 6.45 -11.33
CA CYS A 154 15.37 5.98 -10.39
C CYS A 154 16.79 6.02 -11.01
N GLU A 155 17.84 6.01 -10.17
CA GLU A 155 19.24 6.06 -10.63
C GLU A 155 19.65 4.81 -11.39
N ASP A 156 19.01 3.69 -11.12
CA ASP A 156 19.19 2.40 -11.80
C ASP A 156 18.46 2.31 -13.17
N GLY A 157 17.83 3.39 -13.60
CA GLY A 157 17.19 3.48 -14.92
C GLY A 157 15.82 2.80 -15.03
N LYS A 158 15.27 2.31 -13.90
CA LYS A 158 13.93 1.72 -13.82
C LYS A 158 12.87 2.77 -13.51
#